data_0d705370e6278fcab18a51e384fdc2a1
#
_entry.id   0d705370e6278fcab18a51e384fdc2a1
#
_cell.length_a   1.000
_cell.length_b   1.000
_cell.length_c   1.000
_cell.angle_alpha   90.00
_cell.angle_beta   90.00
_cell.angle_gamma   90.00
#
_symmetry.space_group_name_H-M   'P 1'
#
loop_
_entity.id
_entity.type
_entity.pdbx_description
1 polymer ?
#
loop_
_entity_poly.entity_id
_entity_poly.type
_entity_poly.pdbx_seq_one_letter_code
_entity_poly.pdbx_strand_id
1 'polypeptide(L)'
;MKKLAVVVTTPPYSNLTITAIDYVETALSQGIDVIGVFFYQDGAIHANDNVNVASDEYQAIKHWQKLHNDYDLPLHLCITAAEKRGIVWDDLTNTEKTEQSNINDIFTVSGLGELVELSTHATRLVQF
;
A
#
# COMPACT_ATOMS: atom_id res chain seq x y z
N MET A 1 -19.60 7.03 -12.25
CA MET A 1 -18.88 7.25 -10.98
C MET A 1 -17.39 7.28 -11.26
N LYS A 2 -16.69 8.27 -10.72
CA LYS A 2 -15.24 8.37 -10.92
C LYS A 2 -14.51 7.38 -10.02
N LYS A 3 -13.59 6.64 -10.60
CA LYS A 3 -12.77 5.66 -9.90
C LYS A 3 -11.32 6.11 -9.90
N LEU A 4 -10.72 6.11 -8.72
CA LEU A 4 -9.34 6.55 -8.52
C LEU A 4 -8.46 5.36 -8.14
N ALA A 5 -7.32 5.23 -8.80
CA ALA A 5 -6.25 4.33 -8.36
C ALA A 5 -5.02 5.15 -8.04
N VAL A 6 -4.28 4.72 -7.02
CA VAL A 6 -3.08 5.43 -6.54
C VAL A 6 -1.90 4.46 -6.54
N VAL A 7 -0.76 4.91 -7.05
CA VAL A 7 0.50 4.18 -6.98
C VAL A 7 1.44 4.91 -6.04
N VAL A 8 1.99 4.20 -5.07
CA VAL A 8 2.96 4.74 -4.12
C VAL A 8 4.32 4.13 -4.43
N THR A 9 5.28 4.97 -4.84
CA THR A 9 6.64 4.55 -5.20
C THR A 9 7.69 5.07 -4.22
N THR A 10 7.28 5.83 -3.21
CA THR A 10 8.18 6.42 -2.21
C THR A 10 8.04 5.71 -0.86
N PRO A 11 9.12 5.64 -0.07
CA PRO A 11 9.11 4.91 1.19
C PRO A 11 8.33 5.67 2.29
N PRO A 12 7.99 4.98 3.40
CA PRO A 12 7.16 5.57 4.46
C PRO A 12 7.79 6.80 5.13
N TYR A 13 9.08 6.96 5.06
CA TYR A 13 9.79 8.11 5.64
C TYR A 13 9.98 9.26 4.64
N SER A 14 9.40 9.17 3.44
CA SER A 14 9.42 10.26 2.46
C SER A 14 8.40 11.34 2.82
N ASN A 15 8.72 12.59 2.52
CA ASN A 15 7.76 13.68 2.66
C ASN A 15 6.52 13.52 1.79
N LEU A 16 6.63 12.80 0.67
CA LEU A 16 5.50 12.52 -0.20
C LEU A 16 4.49 11.54 0.43
N THR A 17 4.89 10.79 1.44
CA THR A 17 3.99 9.85 2.12
C THR A 17 2.80 10.57 2.75
N ILE A 18 3.04 11.68 3.44
CA ILE A 18 1.96 12.47 4.05
C ILE A 18 1.00 12.97 2.96
N THR A 19 1.56 13.45 1.86
CA THR A 19 0.78 13.95 0.72
C THR A 19 -0.09 12.83 0.12
N ALA A 20 0.49 11.65 -0.06
CA ALA A 20 -0.23 10.50 -0.63
C ALA A 20 -1.39 10.08 0.27
N ILE A 21 -1.14 9.96 1.55
CA ILE A 21 -2.17 9.55 2.53
C ILE A 21 -3.28 10.58 2.62
N ASP A 22 -2.93 11.88 2.72
CA ASP A 22 -3.92 12.95 2.76
C ASP A 22 -4.78 12.98 1.49
N TYR A 23 -4.16 12.76 0.34
CA TYR A 23 -4.88 12.71 -0.93
C TYR A 23 -5.90 11.57 -0.95
N VAL A 24 -5.49 10.38 -0.54
CA VAL A 24 -6.37 9.20 -0.50
C VAL A 24 -7.48 9.39 0.52
N GLU A 25 -7.14 9.86 1.72
CA GLU A 25 -8.11 10.09 2.79
C GLU A 25 -9.16 11.12 2.38
N THR A 26 -8.74 12.22 1.76
CA THR A 26 -9.65 13.25 1.28
C THR A 26 -10.59 12.71 0.20
N ALA A 27 -10.05 11.93 -0.74
CA ALA A 27 -10.86 11.33 -1.79
C ALA A 27 -11.93 10.40 -1.19
N LEU A 28 -11.55 9.55 -0.25
CA LEU A 28 -12.47 8.63 0.42
C LEU A 28 -13.54 9.37 1.21
N SER A 29 -13.15 10.41 1.94
CA SER A 29 -14.09 11.20 2.76
C SER A 29 -15.11 11.96 1.92
N GLN A 30 -14.78 12.24 0.66
CA GLN A 30 -15.68 12.91 -0.27
C GLN A 30 -16.50 11.93 -1.12
N GLY A 31 -16.43 10.65 -0.82
CA GLY A 31 -17.22 9.64 -1.52
C GLY A 31 -16.67 9.21 -2.87
N ILE A 32 -15.42 9.55 -3.17
CA ILE A 32 -14.76 9.07 -4.41
C ILE A 32 -14.41 7.61 -4.22
N ASP A 33 -14.67 6.80 -5.24
CA ASP A 33 -14.35 5.37 -5.24
C ASP A 33 -12.85 5.19 -5.49
N VAL A 34 -12.07 5.03 -4.41
CA VAL A 34 -10.64 4.67 -4.51
C VAL A 34 -10.57 3.16 -4.61
N ILE A 35 -10.32 2.65 -5.83
CA ILE A 35 -10.38 1.22 -6.12
C ILE A 35 -9.18 0.45 -5.62
N GLY A 36 -8.09 1.13 -5.28
CA GLY A 36 -6.92 0.51 -4.68
C GLY A 36 -5.72 1.42 -4.67
N VAL A 37 -4.76 1.05 -3.81
CA VAL A 37 -3.43 1.65 -3.75
C VAL A 37 -2.42 0.55 -4.05
N PHE A 38 -1.52 0.80 -4.98
CA PHE A 38 -0.49 -0.14 -5.39
C PHE A 38 0.87 0.37 -4.94
N PHE A 39 1.54 -0.41 -4.09
CA PHE A 39 2.85 -0.07 -3.54
C PHE A 39 3.93 -0.74 -4.39
N TYR A 40 4.72 0.09 -5.07
CA TYR A 40 5.72 -0.34 -6.04
C TYR A 40 7.07 0.35 -5.78
N GLN A 41 8.16 -0.21 -6.27
CA GLN A 41 9.50 0.32 -6.02
C GLN A 41 9.73 0.51 -4.51
N ASP A 42 10.25 1.63 -4.07
CA ASP A 42 10.48 1.89 -2.65
C ASP A 42 9.17 2.01 -1.84
N GLY A 43 8.05 2.18 -2.52
CA GLY A 43 6.74 2.11 -1.87
C GLY A 43 6.47 0.78 -1.19
N ALA A 44 7.09 -0.30 -1.67
CA ALA A 44 6.96 -1.61 -1.04
C ALA A 44 7.42 -1.62 0.43
N ILE A 45 8.30 -0.70 0.81
CA ILE A 45 8.81 -0.60 2.19
C ILE A 45 7.69 -0.29 3.18
N HIS A 46 6.60 0.34 2.75
CA HIS A 46 5.43 0.56 3.62
C HIS A 46 4.89 -0.72 4.24
N ALA A 47 5.04 -1.84 3.55
CA ALA A 47 4.53 -3.13 4.02
C ALA A 47 5.46 -3.85 5.00
N ASN A 48 6.68 -3.36 5.18
CA ASN A 48 7.67 -4.01 6.03
C ASN A 48 7.42 -3.72 7.51
N ASP A 49 7.00 -4.73 8.27
CA ASP A 49 6.73 -4.63 9.70
C ASP A 49 7.99 -4.29 10.54
N ASN A 50 9.16 -4.48 9.97
CA ASN A 50 10.42 -4.20 10.67
C ASN A 50 10.87 -2.74 10.54
N VAL A 51 10.17 -1.92 9.78
CA VAL A 51 10.46 -0.50 9.70
C VAL A 51 10.07 0.15 11.04
N ASN A 52 11.05 0.72 11.70
CA ASN A 52 10.86 1.37 12.98
C ASN A 52 10.91 2.89 12.81
N VAL A 53 9.78 3.52 13.05
CA VAL A 53 9.66 4.97 12.96
C VAL A 53 9.55 5.53 14.38
N ALA A 54 10.36 6.56 14.67
CA ALA A 54 10.36 7.17 15.99
C ALA A 54 8.95 7.67 16.38
N SER A 55 8.61 7.59 17.65
CA SER A 55 7.24 7.86 18.13
C SER A 55 6.77 9.29 17.87
N ASP A 56 7.70 10.25 17.69
CA ASP A 56 7.40 11.65 17.39
C ASP A 56 7.36 11.95 15.88
N GLU A 57 7.60 10.94 15.04
CA GLU A 57 7.52 11.07 13.59
C GLU A 57 6.20 10.53 13.05
N TYR A 58 5.91 10.85 11.80
CA TYR A 58 4.67 10.44 11.13
C TYR A 58 4.63 8.91 10.98
N GLN A 59 3.58 8.31 11.51
CA GLN A 59 3.38 6.85 11.53
C GLN A 59 2.52 6.43 10.32
N ALA A 60 3.14 6.34 9.14
CA ALA A 60 2.42 6.03 7.90
C ALA A 60 1.59 4.75 8.00
N ILE A 61 2.16 3.69 8.56
CA ILE A 61 1.46 2.40 8.64
C ILE A 61 0.14 2.49 9.41
N LYS A 62 0.10 3.30 10.46
CA LYS A 62 -1.13 3.49 11.25
C LYS A 62 -2.22 4.19 10.44
N HIS A 63 -1.84 5.12 9.58
CA HIS A 63 -2.78 5.81 8.69
C HIS A 63 -3.31 4.87 7.61
N TRP A 64 -2.45 4.06 7.01
CA TRP A 64 -2.89 3.05 6.04
C TRP A 64 -3.82 2.03 6.69
N GLN A 65 -3.50 1.57 7.90
CA GLN A 65 -4.34 0.64 8.64
C GLN A 65 -5.73 1.23 8.89
N LYS A 66 -5.79 2.49 9.29
CA LYS A 66 -7.06 3.16 9.53
C LYS A 66 -7.90 3.26 8.27
N LEU A 67 -7.30 3.68 7.16
CA LEU A 67 -8.01 3.79 5.88
C LEU A 67 -8.48 2.42 5.38
N HIS A 68 -7.66 1.40 5.53
CA HIS A 68 -8.02 0.04 5.19
C HIS A 68 -9.20 -0.46 6.03
N ASN A 69 -9.17 -0.22 7.34
CA ASN A 69 -10.22 -0.68 8.24
C ASN A 69 -11.54 0.10 8.07
N ASP A 70 -11.46 1.41 7.88
CA ASP A 70 -12.64 2.27 7.81
C ASP A 70 -13.36 2.20 6.46
N TYR A 71 -12.62 1.97 5.38
CA TYR A 71 -13.15 2.06 4.00
C TYR A 71 -12.99 0.79 3.18
N ASP A 72 -12.46 -0.28 3.75
CA ASP A 72 -12.10 -1.51 3.01
C ASP A 72 -11.16 -1.21 1.84
N LEU A 73 -10.27 -0.23 1.99
CA LEU A 73 -9.36 0.20 0.94
C LEU A 73 -8.39 -0.93 0.59
N PRO A 74 -8.38 -1.41 -0.67
CA PRO A 74 -7.41 -2.42 -1.07
C PRO A 74 -5.99 -1.83 -1.13
N LEU A 75 -5.06 -2.50 -0.44
CA LEU A 75 -3.65 -2.12 -0.43
C LEU A 75 -2.85 -3.26 -1.05
N HIS A 76 -2.37 -3.06 -2.28
CA HIS A 76 -1.64 -4.07 -3.04
C HIS A 76 -0.15 -3.84 -2.94
N LEU A 77 0.60 -4.90 -2.66
CA LEU A 77 2.05 -4.89 -2.58
C LEU A 77 2.65 -5.64 -3.77
N CYS A 78 3.50 -4.98 -4.54
CA CYS A 78 4.22 -5.64 -5.62
C CYS A 78 5.22 -6.65 -5.06
N ILE A 79 5.02 -7.93 -5.37
CA ILE A 79 5.87 -9.01 -4.85
C ILE A 79 7.33 -8.85 -5.30
N THR A 80 7.57 -8.50 -6.55
CA THR A 80 8.92 -8.33 -7.08
C THR A 80 9.66 -7.18 -6.40
N ALA A 81 8.96 -6.05 -6.19
CA ALA A 81 9.53 -4.91 -5.49
C ALA A 81 9.84 -5.25 -4.03
N ALA A 82 8.96 -6.01 -3.40
CA ALA A 82 9.14 -6.46 -2.02
C ALA A 82 10.35 -7.38 -1.88
N GLU A 83 10.47 -8.38 -2.76
CA GLU A 83 11.58 -9.34 -2.71
C GLU A 83 12.94 -8.67 -2.86
N LYS A 84 13.05 -7.68 -3.77
CA LYS A 84 14.29 -6.94 -3.97
C LYS A 84 14.72 -6.15 -2.73
N ARG A 85 13.81 -5.90 -1.81
CA ARG A 85 14.04 -5.08 -0.61
C ARG A 85 14.05 -5.89 0.68
N GLY A 86 14.18 -7.22 0.55
CA GLY A 86 14.24 -8.10 1.71
C GLY A 86 12.91 -8.21 2.46
N ILE A 87 11.82 -7.89 1.78
CA ILE A 87 10.49 -8.06 2.35
C ILE A 87 10.02 -9.47 2.01
N VAL A 88 9.87 -10.28 3.05
CA VAL A 88 9.61 -11.72 2.93
C VAL A 88 8.17 -12.02 3.31
N TRP A 89 7.53 -12.86 2.52
CA TRP A 89 6.19 -13.35 2.83
C TRP A 89 6.13 -14.85 2.58
N ASP A 90 5.11 -15.49 3.13
CA ASP A 90 4.96 -16.93 3.01
C ASP A 90 4.45 -17.35 1.65
N ASP A 91 4.79 -18.58 1.26
CA ASP A 91 4.30 -19.19 0.05
C ASP A 91 2.76 -19.13 0.01
N LEU A 92 2.23 -18.86 -1.19
CA LEU A 92 0.79 -18.83 -1.48
C LEU A 92 0.03 -20.07 -1.00
N THR A 93 0.73 -21.19 -0.82
CA THR A 93 0.14 -22.44 -0.33
C THR A 93 0.06 -22.51 1.18
N ASN A 94 0.69 -21.58 1.88
CA ASN A 94 0.76 -21.54 3.33
C ASN A 94 -0.13 -20.41 3.86
N THR A 95 -1.16 -20.76 4.58
CA THR A 95 -2.10 -19.79 5.16
C THR A 95 -1.61 -19.21 6.48
N GLU A 96 -0.55 -19.78 7.07
CA GLU A 96 0.02 -19.31 8.32
C GLU A 96 1.24 -18.45 8.07
N LYS A 97 1.28 -17.30 8.74
CA LYS A 97 2.43 -16.40 8.71
C LYS A 97 3.60 -17.05 9.46
N THR A 98 4.72 -17.28 8.77
CA THR A 98 5.92 -17.82 9.44
C THR A 98 6.68 -16.71 10.18
N GLU A 99 7.60 -17.11 11.05
CA GLU A 99 8.47 -16.17 11.78
C GLU A 99 9.34 -15.33 10.84
N GLN A 100 9.52 -15.76 9.59
CA GLN A 100 10.34 -15.07 8.60
C GLN A 100 9.58 -13.99 7.84
N SER A 101 8.25 -14.03 7.87
CA SER A 101 7.43 -13.04 7.18
C SER A 101 7.48 -11.69 7.90
N ASN A 102 7.74 -10.64 7.16
CA ASN A 102 7.77 -9.28 7.68
C ASN A 102 6.79 -8.34 6.96
N ILE A 103 5.77 -8.90 6.33
CA ILE A 103 4.72 -8.13 5.65
C ILE A 103 3.57 -7.88 6.63
N ASN A 104 3.14 -6.62 6.70
CA ASN A 104 1.98 -6.24 7.49
C ASN A 104 0.71 -6.85 6.88
N ASP A 105 -0.19 -7.31 7.73
CA ASP A 105 -1.38 -8.08 7.35
C ASP A 105 -2.39 -7.33 6.49
N ILE A 106 -2.36 -6.00 6.48
CA ILE A 106 -3.30 -5.21 5.68
C ILE A 106 -2.97 -5.21 4.18
N PHE A 107 -1.77 -5.64 3.80
CA PHE A 107 -1.34 -5.66 2.40
C PHE A 107 -1.67 -6.98 1.72
N THR A 108 -2.17 -6.90 0.50
CA THR A 108 -2.37 -8.04 -0.38
C THR A 108 -1.18 -8.13 -1.33
N VAL A 109 -0.47 -9.25 -1.33
CA VAL A 109 0.66 -9.46 -2.22
C VAL A 109 0.14 -9.69 -3.64
N SER A 110 0.65 -8.91 -4.60
CA SER A 110 0.15 -8.89 -5.97
C SER A 110 1.31 -8.78 -6.95
N GLY A 111 1.07 -9.18 -8.19
CA GLY A 111 2.01 -8.93 -9.28
C GLY A 111 1.66 -7.65 -10.04
N LEU A 112 2.47 -7.32 -11.04
CA LEU A 112 2.24 -6.15 -11.89
C LEU A 112 0.93 -6.24 -12.68
N GLY A 113 0.38 -7.44 -12.85
CA GLY A 113 -0.95 -7.62 -13.44
C GLY A 113 -2.04 -6.87 -12.70
N GLU A 114 -1.94 -6.79 -11.36
CA GLU A 114 -2.90 -6.03 -10.57
C GLU A 114 -2.80 -4.53 -10.86
N LEU A 115 -1.59 -4.01 -11.08
CA LEU A 115 -1.41 -2.62 -11.47
C LEU A 115 -2.08 -2.34 -12.81
N VAL A 116 -1.97 -3.26 -13.76
CA VAL A 116 -2.65 -3.15 -15.06
C VAL A 116 -4.17 -3.13 -14.86
N GLU A 117 -4.70 -4.01 -14.02
CA GLU A 117 -6.12 -4.06 -13.71
C GLU A 117 -6.61 -2.73 -13.10
N LEU A 118 -5.89 -2.21 -12.13
CA LEU A 118 -6.22 -0.92 -11.50
C LEU A 118 -6.21 0.20 -12.53
N SER A 119 -5.19 0.27 -13.37
CA SER A 119 -5.07 1.33 -14.37
C SER A 119 -6.16 1.23 -15.44
N THR A 120 -6.58 0.02 -15.77
CA THR A 120 -7.65 -0.22 -16.76
C THR A 120 -9.02 0.22 -16.24
N HIS A 121 -9.30 -0.05 -14.97
CA HIS A 121 -10.60 0.25 -14.36
C HIS A 121 -10.71 1.66 -13.80
N ALA A 122 -9.59 2.31 -13.52
CA ALA A 122 -9.59 3.65 -12.94
C ALA A 122 -9.91 4.71 -13.98
N THR A 123 -10.69 5.70 -13.56
CA THR A 123 -10.88 6.93 -14.36
C THR A 123 -9.58 7.75 -14.35
N ARG A 124 -8.86 7.71 -13.23
CA ARG A 124 -7.59 8.42 -13.06
C ARG A 124 -6.64 7.58 -12.21
N LEU A 125 -5.38 7.56 -12.63
CA LEU A 125 -4.28 6.95 -11.88
C LEU A 125 -3.32 8.07 -11.47
N VAL A 126 -3.02 8.14 -10.17
CA VAL A 126 -2.11 9.16 -9.61
C VAL A 126 -0.95 8.44 -8.91
N GLN A 127 0.25 8.95 -9.11
CA GLN A 127 1.47 8.38 -8.53
C GLN A 127 2.12 9.36 -7.55
N PHE A 128 2.56 8.80 -6.43
CA PHE A 128 3.35 9.53 -5.42
C PHE A 128 4.70 8.88 -5.18
#